data_edea26b72b42a30e6bf58171000777a6
#
_entry.id   edea26b72b42a30e6bf58171000777a6
#
_cell.length_a   1.000
_cell.length_b   1.000
_cell.length_c   1.000
_cell.angle_alpha   90.00
_cell.angle_beta   90.00
_cell.angle_gamma   90.00
#
_symmetry.space_group_name_H-M   'P 1'
#
loop_
_entity.id
_entity.type
_entity.pdbx_description
1 polymer ?
#
loop_
_entity_poly.entity_id
_entity_poly.type
_entity_poly.pdbx_seq_one_letter_code
_entity_poly.pdbx_strand_id
1 'polypeptide(L)'
;MKISPTQIYKLLPKLNCKECGYPTCMAFAVKMLKKQAFLNDCSPLKKPEYIQNAIKLKELAGEILSAAETKLVINEERCTGCGNCVISCPPNVSVSLDASGGKGPKGDEVVMKIKDGKVVVCNLKMCRRFEDDVDTRPCNVCVESCPEDAIEFL
;
A
#
# COMPACT_ATOMS: atom_id res chain seq x y z
N MET A 1 -3.05 -5.35 -19.80
CA MET A 1 -4.14 -4.35 -20.02
C MET A 1 -4.06 -3.27 -18.96
N LYS A 2 -4.22 -2.01 -19.35
CA LYS A 2 -4.32 -0.92 -18.36
C LYS A 2 -5.75 -0.84 -17.86
N ILE A 3 -5.97 -1.21 -16.62
CA ILE A 3 -7.27 -1.09 -15.95
C ILE A 3 -7.51 0.40 -15.65
N SER A 4 -8.68 0.91 -16.02
CA SER A 4 -9.05 2.30 -15.79
C SER A 4 -9.95 2.46 -14.55
N PRO A 5 -9.90 3.62 -13.87
CA PRO A 5 -10.81 3.90 -12.75
C PRO A 5 -12.28 3.74 -13.13
N THR A 6 -12.61 4.03 -14.38
CA THR A 6 -13.97 3.94 -14.92
C THR A 6 -14.47 2.49 -14.99
N GLN A 7 -13.60 1.53 -15.27
CA GLN A 7 -13.95 0.10 -15.28
C GLN A 7 -14.30 -0.38 -13.87
N ILE A 8 -13.52 0.00 -12.88
CA ILE A 8 -13.79 -0.30 -11.48
C ILE A 8 -15.09 0.39 -11.04
N TYR A 9 -15.27 1.67 -11.36
CA TYR A 9 -16.46 2.43 -11.01
C TYR A 9 -17.76 1.82 -11.55
N LYS A 10 -17.72 1.25 -12.76
CA LYS A 10 -18.91 0.59 -13.37
C LYS A 10 -19.41 -0.60 -12.53
N LEU A 11 -18.51 -1.27 -11.83
CA LEU A 11 -18.82 -2.45 -10.99
C LEU A 11 -19.14 -2.07 -9.53
N LEU A 12 -18.85 -0.83 -9.13
CA LEU A 12 -19.18 -0.34 -7.79
C LEU A 12 -20.67 -0.03 -7.65
N PRO A 13 -21.22 -0.09 -6.42
CA PRO A 13 -22.64 0.20 -6.15
C PRO A 13 -23.09 1.61 -6.53
N LYS A 14 -22.17 2.56 -6.69
CA LYS A 14 -22.41 3.98 -7.06
C LYS A 14 -23.29 4.74 -6.07
N LEU A 15 -23.36 4.28 -4.84
CA LEU A 15 -24.20 4.85 -3.79
C LEU A 15 -23.61 6.12 -3.17
N ASN A 16 -22.31 6.34 -3.32
CA ASN A 16 -21.55 7.43 -2.68
C ASN A 16 -21.85 7.55 -1.17
N CYS A 17 -22.00 6.40 -0.51
CA CYS A 17 -22.43 6.30 0.90
C CYS A 17 -21.35 6.73 1.91
N LYS A 18 -20.11 6.91 1.46
CA LYS A 18 -18.95 7.29 2.27
C LYS A 18 -18.54 6.26 3.35
N GLU A 19 -19.16 5.09 3.39
CA GLU A 19 -18.84 4.03 4.36
C GLU A 19 -17.41 3.51 4.23
N CYS A 20 -16.82 3.59 3.02
CA CYS A 20 -15.43 3.25 2.76
C CYS A 20 -14.41 4.35 3.17
N GLY A 21 -14.89 5.50 3.67
CA GLY A 21 -14.05 6.64 4.03
C GLY A 21 -13.72 7.59 2.89
N TYR A 22 -14.23 7.34 1.68
CA TYR A 22 -14.02 8.20 0.52
C TYR A 22 -15.32 8.94 0.14
N PRO A 23 -15.21 10.18 -0.39
CA PRO A 23 -16.38 11.00 -0.66
C PRO A 23 -17.27 10.47 -1.79
N THR A 24 -16.69 9.73 -2.74
CA THR A 24 -17.41 9.18 -3.89
C THR A 24 -16.89 7.79 -4.25
N CYS A 25 -17.72 6.98 -4.92
CA CYS A 25 -17.29 5.68 -5.43
C CYS A 25 -16.19 5.81 -6.52
N MET A 26 -16.17 6.92 -7.26
CA MET A 26 -15.08 7.18 -8.21
C MET A 26 -13.75 7.43 -7.49
N ALA A 27 -13.76 8.17 -6.38
CA ALA A 27 -12.56 8.37 -5.55
C ALA A 27 -12.05 7.03 -4.99
N PHE A 28 -12.96 6.16 -4.57
CA PHE A 28 -12.63 4.80 -4.14
C PHE A 28 -11.98 3.98 -5.28
N ALA A 29 -12.53 4.04 -6.50
CA ALA A 29 -11.97 3.37 -7.67
C ALA A 29 -10.55 3.83 -7.99
N VAL A 30 -10.29 5.15 -7.92
CA VAL A 30 -8.94 5.71 -8.10
C VAL A 30 -7.99 5.22 -7.01
N LYS A 31 -8.44 5.14 -5.77
CA LYS A 31 -7.65 4.64 -4.64
C LYS A 31 -7.35 3.14 -4.75
N MET A 32 -8.29 2.35 -5.28
CA MET A 32 -8.05 0.94 -5.57
C MET A 32 -6.92 0.77 -6.60
N LEU A 33 -6.90 1.56 -7.67
CA LEU A 33 -5.82 1.52 -8.66
C LEU A 33 -4.45 1.88 -8.07
N LYS A 34 -4.44 2.78 -7.10
CA LYS A 34 -3.23 3.15 -6.35
C LYS A 34 -2.89 2.17 -5.23
N LYS A 35 -3.62 1.06 -5.11
CA LYS A 35 -3.46 0.05 -4.06
C LYS A 35 -3.58 0.62 -2.63
N GLN A 36 -4.35 1.70 -2.49
CA GLN A 36 -4.61 2.40 -1.23
C GLN A 36 -5.99 2.08 -0.64
N ALA A 37 -6.86 1.42 -1.40
CA ALA A 37 -8.17 0.96 -0.96
C ALA A 37 -8.40 -0.48 -1.40
N PHE A 38 -9.20 -1.21 -0.65
CA PHE A 38 -9.47 -2.63 -0.84
C PHE A 38 -10.97 -2.89 -1.00
N LEU A 39 -11.33 -3.99 -1.69
CA LEU A 39 -12.74 -4.39 -1.87
C LEU A 39 -13.50 -4.50 -0.54
N ASN A 40 -12.83 -5.00 0.49
CA ASN A 40 -13.42 -5.17 1.82
C ASN A 40 -13.78 -3.85 2.53
N ASP A 41 -13.22 -2.73 2.07
CA ASP A 41 -13.53 -1.41 2.62
C ASP A 41 -14.93 -0.94 2.19
N CYS A 42 -15.50 -1.52 1.12
CA CYS A 42 -16.82 -1.18 0.61
C CYS A 42 -17.90 -2.09 1.20
N SER A 43 -18.59 -1.63 2.25
CA SER A 43 -19.65 -2.40 2.91
C SER A 43 -20.81 -2.79 1.98
N PRO A 44 -21.31 -1.92 1.08
CA PRO A 44 -22.39 -2.27 0.16
C PRO A 44 -22.07 -3.45 -0.76
N LEU A 45 -20.79 -3.67 -1.15
CA LEU A 45 -20.40 -4.81 -1.99
C LEU A 45 -20.62 -6.18 -1.35
N LYS A 46 -20.80 -6.23 -0.02
CA LYS A 46 -21.10 -7.46 0.72
C LYS A 46 -22.56 -7.88 0.62
N LYS A 47 -23.43 -7.01 0.10
CA LYS A 47 -24.85 -7.32 -0.08
C LYS A 47 -25.09 -8.30 -1.24
N PRO A 48 -26.10 -9.18 -1.13
CA PRO A 48 -26.41 -10.17 -2.18
C PRO A 48 -26.61 -9.57 -3.58
N GLU A 49 -27.15 -8.36 -3.65
CA GLU A 49 -27.41 -7.61 -4.89
C GLU A 49 -26.12 -7.34 -5.70
N TYR A 50 -24.98 -7.20 -5.02
CA TYR A 50 -23.69 -6.81 -5.62
C TYR A 50 -22.66 -7.94 -5.65
N ILE A 51 -23.04 -9.17 -5.29
CA ILE A 51 -22.12 -10.33 -5.24
C ILE A 51 -21.43 -10.55 -6.59
N GLN A 52 -22.17 -10.47 -7.70
CA GLN A 52 -21.60 -10.68 -9.04
C GLN A 52 -20.59 -9.59 -9.41
N ASN A 53 -20.88 -8.35 -9.01
CA ASN A 53 -19.96 -7.23 -9.19
C ASN A 53 -18.72 -7.38 -8.30
N ALA A 54 -18.90 -7.84 -7.07
CA ALA A 54 -17.80 -8.09 -6.14
C ALA A 54 -16.85 -9.19 -6.67
N ILE A 55 -17.36 -10.24 -7.28
CA ILE A 55 -16.57 -11.31 -7.90
C ILE A 55 -15.73 -10.74 -9.06
N LYS A 56 -16.36 -9.99 -9.97
CA LYS A 56 -15.65 -9.35 -11.09
C LYS A 56 -14.61 -8.33 -10.62
N LEU A 57 -14.91 -7.58 -9.56
CA LEU A 57 -13.95 -6.66 -8.95
C LEU A 57 -12.80 -7.39 -8.28
N LYS A 58 -13.04 -8.57 -7.71
CA LYS A 58 -11.97 -9.39 -7.12
C LYS A 58 -11.01 -9.91 -8.20
N GLU A 59 -11.53 -10.32 -9.35
CA GLU A 59 -10.71 -10.71 -10.51
C GLU A 59 -9.87 -9.55 -11.01
N LEU A 60 -10.48 -8.37 -11.22
CA LEU A 60 -9.78 -7.15 -11.60
C LEU A 60 -8.76 -6.69 -10.55
N ALA A 61 -9.11 -6.78 -9.27
CA ALA A 61 -8.18 -6.46 -8.17
C ALA A 61 -6.98 -7.43 -8.17
N GLY A 62 -7.20 -8.71 -8.47
CA GLY A 62 -6.12 -9.68 -8.67
C GLY A 62 -5.16 -9.26 -9.78
N GLU A 63 -5.68 -8.81 -10.93
CA GLU A 63 -4.86 -8.26 -12.02
C GLU A 63 -4.10 -6.99 -11.61
N ILE A 64 -4.72 -6.10 -10.84
CA ILE A 64 -4.08 -4.87 -10.33
C ILE A 64 -2.96 -5.22 -9.34
N LEU A 65 -3.20 -6.20 -8.47
CA LEU A 65 -2.23 -6.63 -7.47
C LEU A 65 -1.10 -7.48 -8.08
N SER A 66 -1.40 -8.27 -9.10
CA SER A 66 -0.42 -9.06 -9.85
C SER A 66 0.38 -8.24 -10.87
N ALA A 67 -0.14 -7.09 -11.31
CA ALA A 67 0.65 -6.11 -12.05
C ALA A 67 1.77 -5.64 -11.14
N ALA A 68 2.94 -6.23 -11.33
CA ALA A 68 4.07 -6.20 -10.43
C ALA A 68 4.45 -4.78 -9.99
N GLU A 69 4.12 -4.44 -8.77
CA GLU A 69 4.96 -3.49 -8.04
C GLU A 69 6.29 -4.19 -7.80
N THR A 70 7.28 -3.81 -8.56
CA THR A 70 8.62 -4.39 -8.44
C THR A 70 9.55 -3.50 -7.66
N LYS A 71 9.08 -2.34 -7.19
CA LYS A 71 9.97 -1.29 -6.76
C LYS A 71 9.38 -0.39 -5.68
N LEU A 72 10.11 -0.27 -4.60
CA LEU A 72 9.97 0.80 -3.62
C LEU A 72 10.87 1.95 -4.02
N VAL A 73 10.32 3.12 -4.28
CA VAL A 73 11.06 4.31 -4.71
C VAL A 73 11.04 5.36 -3.62
N ILE A 74 12.21 5.93 -3.34
CA ILE A 74 12.38 7.01 -2.38
C ILE A 74 12.80 8.26 -3.12
N ASN A 75 12.01 9.32 -2.98
CA ASN A 75 12.37 10.63 -3.48
C ASN A 75 13.37 11.28 -2.54
N GLU A 76 14.64 11.27 -2.92
CA GLU A 76 15.74 11.80 -2.10
C GLU A 76 15.63 13.30 -1.84
N GLU A 77 15.04 14.05 -2.77
CA GLU A 77 14.86 15.51 -2.61
C GLU A 77 13.85 15.83 -1.50
N ARG A 78 12.80 15.01 -1.38
CA ARG A 78 11.76 15.16 -0.34
C ARG A 78 12.14 14.49 0.98
N CYS A 79 12.98 13.47 0.94
CA CYS A 79 13.38 12.71 2.11
C CYS A 79 14.26 13.56 3.05
N THR A 80 13.81 13.76 4.29
CA THR A 80 14.56 14.50 5.33
C THR A 80 15.44 13.60 6.20
N GLY A 81 15.37 12.27 6.01
CA GLY A 81 16.12 11.32 6.84
C GLY A 81 15.57 11.18 8.27
N CYS A 82 14.30 11.52 8.50
CA CYS A 82 13.69 11.48 9.85
C CYS A 82 13.61 10.08 10.45
N GLY A 83 13.64 9.01 9.63
CA GLY A 83 13.68 7.62 10.09
C GLY A 83 12.32 7.03 10.50
N ASN A 84 11.22 7.77 10.43
CA ASN A 84 9.89 7.27 10.80
C ASN A 84 9.51 6.00 10.03
N CYS A 85 9.74 5.96 8.73
CA CYS A 85 9.47 4.80 7.89
C CYS A 85 10.31 3.57 8.29
N VAL A 86 11.52 3.79 8.78
CA VAL A 86 12.45 2.72 9.19
C VAL A 86 12.00 2.05 10.48
N ILE A 87 11.66 2.84 11.49
CA ILE A 87 11.23 2.33 12.81
C ILE A 87 9.77 1.87 12.83
N SER A 88 8.96 2.28 11.86
CA SER A 88 7.57 1.86 11.73
C SER A 88 7.41 0.59 10.88
N CYS A 89 8.41 0.23 10.09
CA CYS A 89 8.37 -0.93 9.18
C CYS A 89 8.29 -2.24 9.98
N PRO A 90 7.20 -3.03 9.85
CA PRO A 90 7.05 -4.26 10.63
C PRO A 90 8.19 -5.27 10.45
N PRO A 91 8.67 -5.57 9.23
CA PRO A 91 9.85 -6.43 9.06
C PRO A 91 11.11 -5.88 9.75
N ASN A 92 11.36 -4.58 9.66
CA ASN A 92 12.52 -3.96 10.33
C ASN A 92 12.48 -4.17 11.84
N VAL A 93 11.33 -3.92 12.44
CA VAL A 93 11.11 -4.08 13.89
C VAL A 93 11.28 -5.53 14.33
N SER A 94 10.89 -6.49 13.48
CA SER A 94 10.98 -7.93 13.80
C SER A 94 12.40 -8.46 13.79
N VAL A 95 13.29 -7.91 12.94
CA VAL A 95 14.66 -8.43 12.76
C VAL A 95 15.74 -7.57 13.41
N SER A 96 15.44 -6.33 13.76
CA SER A 96 16.38 -5.37 14.33
C SER A 96 15.93 -4.87 15.71
N LEU A 97 16.73 -5.15 16.72
CA LEU A 97 16.53 -4.61 18.07
C LEU A 97 16.67 -3.09 18.11
N ASP A 98 17.53 -2.52 17.27
CA ASP A 98 17.69 -1.07 17.16
C ASP A 98 16.41 -0.43 16.61
N ALA A 99 15.82 -1.00 15.54
CA ALA A 99 14.56 -0.50 14.98
C ALA A 99 13.40 -0.64 15.98
N SER A 100 13.32 -1.75 16.69
CA SER A 100 12.33 -1.97 17.75
C SER A 100 12.48 -0.97 18.92
N GLY A 101 13.70 -0.56 19.20
CA GLY A 101 14.00 0.49 20.20
C GLY A 101 13.89 1.93 19.67
N GLY A 102 13.39 2.13 18.46
CA GLY A 102 13.26 3.46 17.85
C GLY A 102 14.58 4.05 17.32
N LYS A 103 15.57 3.21 17.09
CA LYS A 103 16.88 3.60 16.56
C LYS A 103 17.07 3.10 15.12
N GLY A 104 17.88 3.81 14.37
CA GLY A 104 18.27 3.38 13.02
C GLY A 104 19.07 2.08 13.05
N PRO A 105 18.66 1.03 12.32
CA PRO A 105 19.42 -0.21 12.22
C PRO A 105 20.75 0.03 11.50
N LYS A 106 21.80 -0.69 11.93
CA LYS A 106 23.16 -0.57 11.36
C LYS A 106 23.41 -1.57 10.24
N GLY A 107 22.79 -2.75 10.30
CA GLY A 107 22.96 -3.83 9.32
C GLY A 107 22.09 -3.65 8.08
N ASP A 108 22.32 -4.50 7.08
CA ASP A 108 21.54 -4.56 5.83
C ASP A 108 20.46 -5.66 5.87
N GLU A 109 20.20 -6.23 7.04
CA GLU A 109 19.22 -7.30 7.28
C GLU A 109 17.77 -6.78 7.31
N VAL A 110 17.57 -5.50 7.08
CA VAL A 110 16.30 -4.77 7.15
C VAL A 110 15.81 -4.39 5.76
N VAL A 111 14.53 -4.09 5.63
CA VAL A 111 13.97 -3.60 4.36
C VAL A 111 14.60 -2.27 3.95
N MET A 112 14.74 -1.36 4.89
CA MET A 112 15.31 -0.03 4.68
C MET A 112 16.03 0.50 5.92
N LYS A 113 16.98 1.39 5.72
CA LYS A 113 17.71 2.09 6.79
C LYS A 113 18.07 3.53 6.38
N ILE A 114 18.55 4.32 7.32
CA ILE A 114 19.10 5.65 7.04
C ILE A 114 20.60 5.51 6.72
N LYS A 115 21.00 6.09 5.61
CA LYS A 115 22.39 6.23 5.21
C LYS A 115 22.61 7.62 4.66
N ASP A 116 23.64 8.32 5.16
CA ASP A 116 23.99 9.69 4.72
C ASP A 116 22.80 10.66 4.79
N GLY A 117 21.98 10.54 5.82
CA GLY A 117 20.81 11.40 6.03
C GLY A 117 19.60 11.14 5.13
N LYS A 118 19.59 10.03 4.41
CA LYS A 118 18.49 9.60 3.52
C LYS A 118 18.14 8.14 3.76
N VAL A 119 16.89 7.79 3.46
CA VAL A 119 16.45 6.40 3.48
C VAL A 119 17.00 5.66 2.28
N VAL A 120 17.57 4.49 2.49
CA VAL A 120 17.99 3.56 1.44
C VAL A 120 17.31 2.22 1.62
N VAL A 121 16.93 1.58 0.51
CA VAL A 121 16.35 0.23 0.50
C VAL A 121 17.48 -0.79 0.51
N CYS A 122 17.46 -1.72 1.47
CA CYS A 122 18.48 -2.74 1.64
C CYS A 122 18.00 -4.10 1.14
N ASN A 123 16.86 -4.58 1.64
CA ASN A 123 16.32 -5.90 1.31
C ASN A 123 14.82 -5.84 1.06
N LEU A 124 14.44 -5.56 -0.18
CA LEU A 124 13.05 -5.44 -0.58
C LEU A 124 12.25 -6.75 -0.48
N LYS A 125 12.93 -7.89 -0.55
CA LYS A 125 12.29 -9.22 -0.43
C LYS A 125 11.62 -9.46 0.92
N MET A 126 12.02 -8.73 1.94
CA MET A 126 11.41 -8.79 3.27
C MET A 126 10.19 -7.88 3.41
N CYS A 127 9.89 -7.06 2.41
CA CYS A 127 8.77 -6.12 2.47
C CYS A 127 7.43 -6.86 2.39
N ARG A 128 6.58 -6.69 3.39
CA ARG A 128 5.26 -7.32 3.47
C ARG A 128 4.31 -6.93 2.33
N ARG A 129 4.59 -5.84 1.63
CA ARG A 129 3.77 -5.44 0.49
C ARG A 129 3.89 -6.38 -0.69
N PHE A 130 5.00 -7.12 -0.79
CA PHE A 130 5.27 -8.08 -1.86
C PHE A 130 4.96 -9.53 -1.46
N GLU A 131 4.31 -9.75 -0.32
CA GLU A 131 3.75 -11.05 0.03
C GLU A 131 2.55 -11.37 -0.86
N ASP A 132 2.46 -12.61 -1.33
CA ASP A 132 1.46 -13.08 -2.32
C ASP A 132 0.04 -13.26 -1.74
N ASP A 133 -0.35 -12.54 -0.71
CA ASP A 133 -1.67 -12.64 -0.14
C ASP A 133 -2.63 -11.59 -0.74
N VAL A 134 -3.46 -12.06 -1.67
CA VAL A 134 -4.42 -11.23 -2.42
C VAL A 134 -5.60 -10.74 -1.58
N ASP A 135 -5.85 -11.37 -0.45
CA ASP A 135 -7.01 -11.04 0.41
C ASP A 135 -6.67 -10.04 1.51
N THR A 136 -5.38 -9.77 1.74
CA THR A 136 -4.93 -8.79 2.72
C THR A 136 -4.61 -7.44 2.09
N ARG A 137 -4.87 -6.39 2.86
CA ARG A 137 -4.52 -5.02 2.44
C ARG A 137 -3.00 -4.91 2.29
N PRO A 138 -2.48 -4.41 1.14
CA PRO A 138 -1.05 -4.21 0.98
C PRO A 138 -0.49 -3.29 2.06
N CYS A 139 0.70 -3.62 2.58
CA CYS A 139 1.34 -2.83 3.60
C CYS A 139 1.71 -1.43 3.07
N ASN A 140 1.27 -0.38 3.75
CA ASN A 140 1.53 1.02 3.43
C ASN A 140 2.21 1.79 4.57
N VAL A 141 2.65 1.10 5.61
CA VAL A 141 3.14 1.72 6.84
C VAL A 141 4.22 2.77 6.59
N CYS A 142 5.20 2.48 5.73
CA CYS A 142 6.27 3.42 5.42
C CYS A 142 5.78 4.68 4.68
N VAL A 143 4.80 4.53 3.79
CA VAL A 143 4.19 5.65 3.06
C VAL A 143 3.40 6.53 4.02
N GLU A 144 2.57 5.92 4.87
CA GLU A 144 1.75 6.64 5.86
C GLU A 144 2.58 7.30 6.96
N SER A 145 3.75 6.74 7.28
CA SER A 145 4.67 7.28 8.29
C SER A 145 5.56 8.41 7.78
N CYS A 146 5.63 8.61 6.46
CA CYS A 146 6.47 9.64 5.87
C CYS A 146 5.78 11.00 5.88
N PRO A 147 6.26 12.00 6.64
CA PRO A 147 5.63 13.32 6.68
C PRO A 147 5.82 14.11 5.39
N GLU A 148 6.78 13.75 4.57
CA GLU A 148 7.15 14.46 3.35
C GLU A 148 6.67 13.77 2.06
N ASP A 149 5.88 12.71 2.17
CA ASP A 149 5.41 11.91 1.03
C ASP A 149 6.56 11.52 0.06
N ALA A 150 7.69 11.11 0.63
CA ALA A 150 8.89 10.78 -0.11
C ALA A 150 8.95 9.33 -0.61
N ILE A 151 7.98 8.49 -0.23
CA ILE A 151 7.97 7.05 -0.49
C ILE A 151 6.81 6.68 -1.40
N GLU A 152 7.13 5.97 -2.48
CA GLU A 152 6.15 5.46 -3.45
C GLU A 152 6.46 4.01 -3.82
N PHE A 153 5.42 3.26 -4.16
CA PHE A 153 5.53 1.95 -4.80
C PHE A 153 5.19 2.06 -6.29
N LEU A 154 6.07 1.55 -7.14
CA LEU A 154 5.90 1.51 -8.59
C LEU A 154 5.86 0.08 -9.13
#